data_4948e75115cea2ea392a4675248ebddb
#
_entry.id   4948e75115cea2ea392a4675248ebddb
#
_cell.length_a   1.000
_cell.length_b   1.000
_cell.length_c   1.000
_cell.angle_alpha   90.00
_cell.angle_beta   90.00
_cell.angle_gamma   90.00
#
_symmetry.space_group_name_H-M   'P 1'
#
loop_
_entity.id
_entity.type
_entity.pdbx_description
1 polymer ?
#
loop_
_entity_poly.entity_id
_entity_poly.type
_entity_poly.pdbx_seq_one_letter_code
_entity_poly.pdbx_strand_id
1 'polypeptide(L)'
;MKKLLFLFLFIPIVSAGQKLMPYITTKSPITLFSTQDGETEGIWSFSVVNPYDFKLRAEDSFTVIHLGTDHPPIVKTVYGTIATSIIGTPSMAMSSDGHYGLVTNHNWRGFDFFDKLIYPLDESISPEEKKLNKETIYQLSNMIFVVDLENSSHPVTHKIHVDDVPVHILAHPDGKRFFVLGHNHFFTYILKNGKLFELAKSKIPYGQGCFWIHPNGENIVASRSKDWKSEVTKAEWFKIVDNKVIYKHEIEIDSSVDSNYQIMGGILRISPDGKKALISQRTYDNGIDFADILIADLTLKKPKITDVIKQVGDGIESFAFHPNGKMAVATCLEKRKNSLAVLDISSDNPRVLYYLDAAGGSQGIEFSPEGDKLFLGSPAHGRIEVYDVKDDFKLSKNQKFIKIGYGHNSLSIGPRYR
;
A
#
# COMPACT_ATOMS: atom_id res chain seq x y z
N MET A 1 35.24 41.67 -59.51
CA MET A 1 35.18 40.87 -58.25
C MET A 1 34.00 41.37 -57.41
N LYS A 2 32.87 40.67 -57.47
CA LYS A 2 31.66 41.01 -56.63
C LYS A 2 31.72 40.18 -55.37
N LYS A 3 31.83 40.83 -54.22
CA LYS A 3 31.75 40.19 -52.91
C LYS A 3 30.27 39.93 -52.57
N LEU A 4 29.89 38.68 -52.47
CA LEU A 4 28.57 38.26 -51.99
C LEU A 4 28.60 38.24 -50.47
N LEU A 5 27.81 39.10 -49.85
CA LEU A 5 27.65 39.17 -48.38
C LEU A 5 26.51 38.22 -48.00
N PHE A 6 26.83 37.10 -47.31
CA PHE A 6 25.84 36.20 -46.75
C PHE A 6 25.39 36.77 -45.37
N LEU A 7 24.15 37.22 -45.31
CA LEU A 7 23.51 37.65 -44.08
C LEU A 7 22.89 36.39 -43.43
N PHE A 8 23.51 35.86 -42.36
CA PHE A 8 22.90 34.83 -41.55
C PHE A 8 21.86 35.47 -40.63
N LEU A 9 20.57 35.26 -40.93
CA LEU A 9 19.47 35.54 -40.02
C LEU A 9 19.47 34.49 -38.90
N PHE A 10 19.96 34.82 -37.72
CA PHE A 10 19.73 34.06 -36.50
C PHE A 10 18.26 34.29 -36.10
N ILE A 11 17.40 33.33 -36.39
CA ILE A 11 16.06 33.25 -35.75
C ILE A 11 16.31 32.60 -34.37
N PRO A 12 16.07 33.30 -33.26
CA PRO A 12 16.12 32.65 -31.98
C PRO A 12 14.94 31.68 -31.92
N ILE A 13 15.25 30.38 -31.91
CA ILE A 13 14.28 29.36 -31.54
C ILE A 13 14.04 29.57 -30.04
N VAL A 14 13.01 30.33 -29.73
CA VAL A 14 12.45 30.37 -28.40
C VAL A 14 11.82 29.00 -28.17
N SER A 15 12.62 28.05 -27.69
CA SER A 15 12.05 26.87 -27.05
C SER A 15 11.23 27.41 -25.89
N ALA A 16 9.91 27.26 -25.94
CA ALA A 16 9.07 27.45 -24.80
C ALA A 16 9.48 26.41 -23.74
N GLY A 17 10.52 26.76 -22.98
CA GLY A 17 10.97 25.96 -21.85
C GLY A 17 9.79 25.81 -20.93
N GLN A 18 9.27 24.60 -20.80
CA GLN A 18 8.33 24.28 -19.74
C GLN A 18 8.95 24.79 -18.44
N LYS A 19 8.33 25.81 -17.87
CA LYS A 19 8.77 26.41 -16.60
C LYS A 19 8.67 25.28 -15.57
N LEU A 20 9.81 24.69 -15.22
CA LEU A 20 9.85 23.65 -14.18
C LEU A 20 9.19 24.25 -12.93
N MET A 21 8.00 23.72 -12.59
CA MET A 21 7.30 24.17 -11.41
C MET A 21 8.21 23.93 -10.19
N PRO A 22 8.39 24.92 -9.30
CA PRO A 22 9.28 24.80 -8.15
C PRO A 22 8.79 23.79 -7.10
N TYR A 23 7.63 23.17 -7.30
CA TYR A 23 6.97 22.26 -6.38
C TYR A 23 6.30 21.10 -7.13
N ILE A 24 5.87 20.07 -6.38
CA ILE A 24 5.15 18.90 -6.90
C ILE A 24 3.70 19.31 -7.22
N THR A 25 3.27 19.03 -8.42
CA THR A 25 1.90 19.24 -8.91
C THR A 25 1.36 17.97 -9.54
N THR A 26 0.03 17.89 -9.65
CA THR A 26 -0.71 16.83 -10.33
C THR A 26 -1.63 17.42 -11.40
N LYS A 27 -2.07 16.61 -12.35
CA LYS A 27 -2.98 17.08 -13.43
C LYS A 27 -4.36 17.50 -12.90
N SER A 28 -4.81 16.89 -11.82
CA SER A 28 -6.05 17.25 -11.10
C SER A 28 -5.75 17.37 -9.61
N PRO A 29 -6.49 18.20 -8.85
CA PRO A 29 -6.32 18.27 -7.42
C PRO A 29 -6.64 16.94 -6.75
N ILE A 30 -5.73 16.46 -5.89
CA ILE A 30 -5.88 15.19 -5.16
C ILE A 30 -5.54 15.37 -3.67
N THR A 31 -6.05 14.46 -2.88
CA THR A 31 -5.64 14.26 -1.49
C THR A 31 -4.94 12.92 -1.36
N LEU A 32 -3.73 12.94 -0.78
CA LEU A 32 -3.08 11.73 -0.29
C LEU A 32 -3.31 11.65 1.21
N PHE A 33 -3.62 10.47 1.66
CA PHE A 33 -3.70 10.12 3.06
C PHE A 33 -2.68 9.03 3.34
N SER A 34 -1.80 9.26 4.28
CA SER A 34 -0.65 8.40 4.59
C SER A 34 -0.63 8.11 6.08
N THR A 35 -0.43 6.86 6.46
CA THR A 35 -0.26 6.44 7.86
C THR A 35 1.17 6.05 8.15
N GLN A 36 1.59 6.28 9.40
CA GLN A 36 2.94 6.03 9.88
C GLN A 36 2.88 5.31 11.23
N ASP A 37 3.47 4.12 11.28
CA ASP A 37 3.75 3.38 12.50
C ASP A 37 5.13 3.83 13.04
N GLY A 38 5.10 4.85 13.86
CA GLY A 38 6.32 5.50 14.36
C GLY A 38 7.18 4.60 15.25
N GLU A 39 6.61 3.55 15.80
CA GLU A 39 7.34 2.62 16.68
C GLU A 39 8.16 1.58 15.90
N THR A 40 7.87 1.39 14.61
CA THR A 40 8.56 0.42 13.77
C THR A 40 9.70 1.01 12.94
N GLU A 41 10.02 2.28 13.12
CA GLU A 41 11.13 2.93 12.42
C GLU A 41 12.42 2.09 12.49
N GLY A 42 12.71 1.51 13.65
CA GLY A 42 13.89 0.67 13.86
C GLY A 42 13.90 -0.64 13.08
N ILE A 43 12.76 -1.20 12.71
CA ILE A 43 12.67 -2.52 12.06
C ILE A 43 13.03 -2.43 10.59
N TRP A 44 12.59 -1.40 9.92
CA TRP A 44 12.79 -1.23 8.48
C TRP A 44 14.11 -0.57 8.13
N SER A 45 14.81 -0.07 9.12
CA SER A 45 16.20 0.40 8.98
C SER A 45 17.24 -0.73 8.97
N PHE A 46 16.85 -1.99 8.99
CA PHE A 46 17.76 -3.15 8.97
C PHE A 46 18.85 -3.12 7.90
N SER A 47 18.64 -2.35 6.84
CA SER A 47 19.66 -2.19 5.80
C SER A 47 20.53 -0.95 5.94
N VAL A 48 20.19 0.02 6.82
CA VAL A 48 20.82 1.35 6.82
C VAL A 48 21.26 1.82 8.19
N VAL A 49 20.62 1.41 9.29
CA VAL A 49 20.92 1.87 10.64
C VAL A 49 21.01 0.66 11.58
N ASN A 50 21.84 0.77 12.62
CA ASN A 50 21.96 -0.24 13.65
C ASN A 50 20.57 -0.55 14.25
N PRO A 51 20.04 -1.79 14.14
CA PRO A 51 18.70 -2.15 14.60
C PRO A 51 18.48 -1.98 16.10
N TYR A 52 19.52 -1.66 16.86
CA TYR A 52 19.50 -1.45 18.29
C TYR A 52 19.46 0.01 18.72
N ASP A 53 19.40 0.97 17.79
CA ASP A 53 19.30 2.39 18.14
C ASP A 53 17.82 2.83 18.24
N PHE A 54 17.16 2.35 19.31
CA PHE A 54 15.74 2.60 19.62
C PHE A 54 15.44 4.00 20.19
N LYS A 55 16.38 4.93 20.15
CA LYS A 55 16.19 6.27 20.72
C LYS A 55 15.22 7.16 19.94
N LEU A 56 14.79 6.75 18.76
CA LEU A 56 13.93 7.51 17.86
C LEU A 56 12.52 6.93 17.76
N ARG A 57 11.89 6.56 18.87
CA ARG A 57 10.47 6.20 18.87
C ARG A 57 9.64 7.46 18.61
N ALA A 58 9.01 7.52 17.47
CA ALA A 58 7.99 8.51 17.18
C ALA A 58 6.62 7.94 17.56
N GLU A 59 5.68 8.81 17.92
CA GLU A 59 4.27 8.41 18.04
C GLU A 59 3.72 8.03 16.66
N ASP A 60 2.77 7.11 16.64
CA ASP A 60 1.97 6.83 15.44
C ASP A 60 1.34 8.12 14.92
N SER A 61 1.32 8.26 13.63
CA SER A 61 0.81 9.46 12.99
C SER A 61 0.11 9.16 11.68
N PHE A 62 -0.59 10.15 11.19
CA PHE A 62 -1.01 10.20 9.81
C PHE A 62 -0.67 11.56 9.20
N THR A 63 -0.52 11.56 7.89
CA THR A 63 -0.26 12.79 7.13
C THR A 63 -1.31 12.95 6.05
N VAL A 64 -1.93 14.13 6.02
CA VAL A 64 -2.82 14.56 4.94
C VAL A 64 -2.05 15.50 4.03
N ILE A 65 -2.10 15.23 2.73
CA ILE A 65 -1.37 15.99 1.71
C ILE A 65 -2.35 16.38 0.62
N HIS A 66 -2.55 17.67 0.44
CA HIS A 66 -3.31 18.20 -0.69
C HIS A 66 -2.35 18.66 -1.78
N LEU A 67 -2.47 18.06 -2.94
CA LEU A 67 -1.74 18.44 -4.15
C LEU A 67 -2.69 19.16 -5.11
N GLY A 68 -2.23 20.27 -5.65
CA GLY A 68 -2.94 21.03 -6.67
C GLY A 68 -2.23 21.00 -8.01
N THR A 69 -2.81 21.72 -8.96
CA THR A 69 -2.26 21.89 -10.30
C THR A 69 -1.24 23.02 -10.39
N ASP A 70 -1.32 24.00 -9.48
CA ASP A 70 -0.64 25.30 -9.59
C ASP A 70 -0.13 25.89 -8.28
N HIS A 71 -0.25 25.17 -7.16
CA HIS A 71 0.22 25.61 -5.84
C HIS A 71 1.11 24.56 -5.16
N PRO A 72 1.95 24.97 -4.19
CA PRO A 72 2.73 24.03 -3.39
C PRO A 72 1.84 23.02 -2.65
N PRO A 73 2.36 21.80 -2.36
CA PRO A 73 1.67 20.84 -1.49
C PRO A 73 1.29 21.46 -0.14
N ILE A 74 0.05 21.23 0.29
CA ILE A 74 -0.36 21.52 1.67
C ILE A 74 -0.22 20.22 2.44
N VAL A 75 0.67 20.20 3.43
CA VAL A 75 1.03 18.96 4.17
C VAL A 75 0.79 19.18 5.64
N LYS A 76 0.08 18.27 6.28
CA LYS A 76 -0.11 18.26 7.73
C LYS A 76 0.03 16.85 8.28
N THR A 77 0.96 16.68 9.22
CA THR A 77 1.12 15.44 10.01
C THR A 77 0.51 15.64 11.39
N VAL A 78 -0.28 14.67 11.83
CA VAL A 78 -0.95 14.63 13.15
C VAL A 78 -0.44 13.40 13.90
N TYR A 79 0.12 13.62 15.08
CA TYR A 79 0.72 12.58 15.93
C TYR A 79 -0.19 12.19 17.09
N GLY A 80 -0.09 10.96 17.56
CA GLY A 80 -0.66 10.47 18.82
C GLY A 80 -2.19 10.38 18.87
N THR A 81 -2.90 10.57 17.76
CA THR A 81 -4.37 10.53 17.72
C THR A 81 -4.94 9.21 17.22
N ILE A 82 -4.14 8.45 16.49
CA ILE A 82 -4.44 7.10 16.00
C ILE A 82 -3.40 6.13 16.52
N ALA A 83 -3.69 4.84 16.34
CA ALA A 83 -2.68 3.79 16.33
C ALA A 83 -2.80 3.01 15.02
N THR A 84 -1.69 2.51 14.50
CA THR A 84 -1.62 1.73 13.28
C THR A 84 -0.47 0.73 13.35
N SER A 85 -0.35 -0.15 12.38
CA SER A 85 0.75 -1.11 12.34
C SER A 85 1.27 -1.28 10.93
N ILE A 86 2.57 -1.43 10.80
CA ILE A 86 3.26 -1.56 9.50
C ILE A 86 2.95 -2.87 8.78
N ILE A 87 2.53 -3.90 9.51
CA ILE A 87 2.22 -5.20 8.91
C ILE A 87 0.79 -5.17 8.39
N GLY A 88 0.60 -5.61 7.15
CA GLY A 88 -0.71 -5.73 6.54
C GLY A 88 -1.15 -4.45 5.80
N THR A 89 -0.58 -4.22 4.65
CA THR A 89 -1.03 -3.17 3.73
C THR A 89 -2.10 -3.68 2.78
N PRO A 90 -3.16 -2.89 2.51
CA PRO A 90 -3.45 -1.56 3.04
C PRO A 90 -4.13 -1.58 4.42
N SER A 91 -3.53 -0.90 5.40
CA SER A 91 -4.10 -0.71 6.74
C SER A 91 -5.00 0.52 6.83
N MET A 92 -5.27 1.15 5.70
CA MET A 92 -6.07 2.36 5.61
C MET A 92 -6.86 2.43 4.31
N ALA A 93 -7.94 3.20 4.33
CA ALA A 93 -8.75 3.52 3.15
C ALA A 93 -9.26 4.97 3.22
N MET A 94 -9.59 5.56 2.07
CA MET A 94 -10.31 6.82 1.98
C MET A 94 -11.74 6.61 1.50
N SER A 95 -12.66 7.47 1.95
CA SER A 95 -13.97 7.57 1.34
C SER A 95 -13.85 8.07 -0.11
N SER A 96 -14.79 7.66 -0.96
CA SER A 96 -14.72 7.97 -2.39
C SER A 96 -14.79 9.47 -2.71
N ASP A 97 -15.35 10.27 -1.80
CA ASP A 97 -15.40 11.72 -1.88
C ASP A 97 -14.11 12.37 -1.34
N GLY A 98 -13.18 11.61 -0.74
CA GLY A 98 -11.96 12.13 -0.16
C GLY A 98 -12.12 12.82 1.20
N HIS A 99 -13.33 12.80 1.78
CA HIS A 99 -13.64 13.52 3.02
C HIS A 99 -13.10 12.81 4.26
N TYR A 100 -13.16 11.47 4.31
CA TYR A 100 -12.76 10.70 5.47
C TYR A 100 -11.66 9.70 5.15
N GLY A 101 -10.71 9.59 6.08
CA GLY A 101 -9.73 8.51 6.14
C GLY A 101 -10.09 7.51 7.23
N LEU A 102 -9.92 6.22 6.94
CA LEU A 102 -10.12 5.15 7.90
C LEU A 102 -8.81 4.42 8.10
N VAL A 103 -8.46 4.11 9.34
CA VAL A 103 -7.20 3.44 9.72
C VAL A 103 -7.50 2.27 10.61
N THR A 104 -6.96 1.10 10.27
CA THR A 104 -7.00 -0.08 11.14
C THR A 104 -5.74 -0.16 12.00
N ASN A 105 -5.93 -0.55 13.25
CA ASN A 105 -4.85 -1.00 14.11
C ASN A 105 -5.09 -2.47 14.46
N HIS A 106 -4.32 -3.35 13.85
CA HIS A 106 -4.24 -4.72 14.27
C HIS A 106 -3.11 -4.86 15.28
N ASN A 107 -3.41 -5.25 16.46
CA ASN A 107 -2.37 -5.53 17.42
C ASN A 107 -1.65 -6.84 17.09
N TRP A 108 -0.82 -6.80 16.07
CA TRP A 108 0.20 -7.83 15.82
C TRP A 108 1.33 -7.79 16.86
N ARG A 109 1.33 -6.81 17.69
CA ARG A 109 2.08 -6.83 18.93
C ARG A 109 1.46 -7.83 19.91
N GLY A 110 1.10 -9.02 19.37
CA GLY A 110 0.96 -10.21 20.16
C GLY A 110 2.24 -10.31 20.95
N PHE A 111 2.13 -10.06 22.21
CA PHE A 111 3.17 -9.78 23.19
C PHE A 111 4.39 -10.66 23.08
N ASP A 112 4.23 -11.93 22.67
CA ASP A 112 5.32 -12.89 22.63
C ASP A 112 6.26 -12.78 21.44
N PHE A 113 5.78 -12.30 20.29
CA PHE A 113 6.61 -12.28 19.09
C PHE A 113 7.50 -11.05 19.06
N PHE A 114 6.97 -9.89 19.37
CA PHE A 114 7.69 -8.63 19.32
C PHE A 114 8.46 -8.34 20.61
N ASP A 115 7.99 -8.73 21.77
CA ASP A 115 8.77 -8.65 23.01
C ASP A 115 10.10 -9.44 22.93
N LYS A 116 10.10 -10.55 22.20
CA LYS A 116 11.31 -11.37 22.02
C LYS A 116 12.22 -10.91 20.89
N LEU A 117 11.70 -10.22 19.86
CA LEU A 117 12.46 -9.90 18.66
C LEU A 117 12.82 -8.41 18.51
N ILE A 118 12.00 -7.50 18.99
CA ILE A 118 12.14 -6.06 18.69
C ILE A 118 12.51 -5.26 19.94
N TYR A 119 12.05 -5.70 21.09
CA TYR A 119 12.47 -5.14 22.35
C TYR A 119 13.44 -6.13 23.02
N PRO A 120 14.76 -5.98 22.81
CA PRO A 120 15.64 -6.43 23.86
C PRO A 120 15.10 -5.72 25.09
N LEU A 121 14.65 -6.46 26.06
CA LEU A 121 14.09 -5.96 27.31
C LEU A 121 15.02 -4.86 27.78
N ASP A 122 14.61 -3.62 27.61
CA ASP A 122 15.32 -2.53 28.29
C ASP A 122 15.15 -2.84 29.77
N GLU A 123 16.21 -3.40 30.36
CA GLU A 123 16.23 -3.78 31.76
C GLU A 123 15.98 -2.58 32.67
N SER A 124 16.08 -1.36 32.12
CA SER A 124 15.79 -0.10 32.80
C SER A 124 14.28 0.18 32.98
N ILE A 125 13.39 -0.48 32.23
CA ILE A 125 11.95 -0.28 32.34
C ILE A 125 11.39 -1.16 33.47
N SER A 126 10.73 -0.56 34.45
CA SER A 126 10.17 -1.28 35.60
C SER A 126 9.04 -2.27 35.16
N PRO A 127 8.82 -3.37 35.94
CA PRO A 127 7.71 -4.28 35.66
C PRO A 127 6.34 -3.61 35.63
N GLU A 128 6.14 -2.56 36.45
CA GLU A 128 4.91 -1.78 36.50
C GLU A 128 4.73 -0.96 35.23
N GLU A 129 5.78 -0.34 34.74
CA GLU A 129 5.77 0.44 33.50
C GLU A 129 5.56 -0.47 32.28
N LYS A 130 6.17 -1.66 32.26
CA LYS A 130 5.89 -2.69 31.26
C LYS A 130 4.43 -3.10 31.27
N LYS A 131 3.82 -3.26 32.45
CA LYS A 131 2.40 -3.60 32.59
C LYS A 131 1.49 -2.46 32.12
N LEU A 132 1.81 -1.22 32.47
CA LEU A 132 1.05 -0.04 32.05
C LEU A 132 1.10 0.14 30.54
N ASN A 133 2.27 0.00 29.94
CA ASN A 133 2.44 0.04 28.49
C ASN A 133 1.63 -1.06 27.80
N LYS A 134 1.59 -2.25 28.40
CA LYS A 134 0.78 -3.37 27.94
C LYS A 134 -0.70 -3.04 27.92
N GLU A 135 -1.22 -2.50 29.00
CA GLU A 135 -2.65 -2.12 29.13
C GLU A 135 -3.01 -1.02 28.13
N THR A 136 -2.15 -0.03 27.93
CA THR A 136 -2.35 1.04 26.95
C THR A 136 -2.37 0.52 25.53
N ILE A 137 -1.46 -0.38 25.18
CA ILE A 137 -1.43 -1.04 23.88
C ILE A 137 -2.72 -1.86 23.66
N TYR A 138 -3.19 -2.59 24.65
CA TYR A 138 -4.45 -3.33 24.55
C TYR A 138 -5.66 -2.43 24.35
N GLN A 139 -5.70 -1.25 24.96
CA GLN A 139 -6.80 -0.30 24.78
C GLN A 139 -6.87 0.30 23.37
N LEU A 140 -5.74 0.35 22.66
CA LEU A 140 -5.65 0.87 21.28
C LEU A 140 -5.66 -0.23 20.23
N SER A 141 -5.61 -1.50 20.64
CA SER A 141 -5.60 -2.64 19.71
C SER A 141 -6.99 -2.95 19.18
N ASN A 142 -7.01 -3.61 18.02
CA ASN A 142 -8.25 -4.02 17.35
C ASN A 142 -9.23 -2.86 17.11
N MET A 143 -8.70 -1.72 16.72
CA MET A 143 -9.47 -0.49 16.53
C MET A 143 -9.56 -0.11 15.04
N ILE A 144 -10.63 0.58 14.70
CA ILE A 144 -10.72 1.36 13.47
C ILE A 144 -10.93 2.81 13.87
N PHE A 145 -10.11 3.70 13.31
CA PHE A 145 -10.20 5.15 13.48
C PHE A 145 -10.78 5.78 12.23
N VAL A 146 -11.66 6.76 12.40
CA VAL A 146 -12.18 7.60 11.31
C VAL A 146 -11.66 9.01 11.50
N VAL A 147 -10.98 9.53 10.49
CA VAL A 147 -10.37 10.86 10.47
C VAL A 147 -11.11 11.75 9.48
N ASP A 148 -11.46 12.95 9.89
CA ASP A 148 -11.98 13.99 8.98
C ASP A 148 -10.80 14.65 8.26
N LEU A 149 -10.68 14.43 6.96
CA LEU A 149 -9.56 14.92 6.14
C LEU A 149 -9.77 16.35 5.65
N GLU A 150 -11.00 16.88 5.71
CA GLU A 150 -11.31 18.25 5.31
C GLU A 150 -11.08 19.26 6.40
N ASN A 151 -11.42 18.89 7.62
CA ASN A 151 -11.20 19.76 8.76
C ASN A 151 -9.69 20.05 8.90
N SER A 152 -9.30 21.31 8.95
CA SER A 152 -7.88 21.69 9.02
C SER A 152 -7.14 21.14 10.25
N SER A 153 -7.85 20.72 11.29
CA SER A 153 -7.27 20.02 12.45
C SER A 153 -7.18 18.52 12.26
N HIS A 154 -7.89 17.96 11.27
CA HIS A 154 -8.01 16.53 10.99
C HIS A 154 -8.36 15.70 12.24
N PRO A 155 -9.50 15.96 12.89
CA PRO A 155 -9.86 15.26 14.11
C PRO A 155 -10.25 13.80 13.82
N VAL A 156 -9.97 12.92 14.78
CA VAL A 156 -10.57 11.60 14.81
C VAL A 156 -12.03 11.74 15.22
N THR A 157 -12.95 11.49 14.31
CA THR A 157 -14.40 11.68 14.51
C THR A 157 -15.07 10.45 15.11
N HIS A 158 -14.49 9.28 14.92
CA HIS A 158 -15.01 8.01 15.45
C HIS A 158 -13.91 7.00 15.70
N LYS A 159 -14.09 6.20 16.74
CA LYS A 159 -13.24 5.05 17.09
C LYS A 159 -14.17 3.88 17.38
N ILE A 160 -13.91 2.73 16.75
CA ILE A 160 -14.65 1.51 17.05
C ILE A 160 -13.68 0.38 17.37
N HIS A 161 -14.06 -0.42 18.35
CA HIS A 161 -13.37 -1.66 18.67
C HIS A 161 -13.94 -2.79 17.82
N VAL A 162 -13.07 -3.63 17.26
CA VAL A 162 -13.44 -4.79 16.44
C VAL A 162 -13.17 -6.05 17.27
N ASP A 163 -14.13 -6.99 17.32
CA ASP A 163 -13.97 -8.24 18.08
C ASP A 163 -13.19 -9.32 17.28
N ASP A 164 -12.21 -8.87 16.50
CA ASP A 164 -11.23 -9.64 15.76
C ASP A 164 -10.01 -8.73 15.52
N VAL A 165 -8.95 -9.24 14.91
CA VAL A 165 -7.74 -8.45 14.60
C VAL A 165 -7.91 -7.81 13.21
N PRO A 166 -8.23 -6.52 13.08
CA PRO A 166 -8.49 -5.88 11.79
C PRO A 166 -7.17 -5.61 11.05
N VAL A 167 -6.87 -6.44 10.07
CA VAL A 167 -5.59 -6.40 9.34
C VAL A 167 -5.63 -5.42 8.18
N HIS A 168 -6.66 -5.51 7.34
CA HIS A 168 -6.79 -4.72 6.12
C HIS A 168 -8.13 -4.02 6.02
N ILE A 169 -8.16 -2.86 5.39
CA ILE A 169 -9.38 -2.12 5.10
C ILE A 169 -9.35 -1.59 3.67
N LEU A 170 -10.47 -1.76 2.96
CA LEU A 170 -10.67 -1.20 1.63
C LEU A 170 -12.04 -0.53 1.51
N ALA A 171 -12.09 0.57 0.77
CA ALA A 171 -13.33 1.17 0.35
C ALA A 171 -13.97 0.35 -0.78
N HIS A 172 -15.27 0.15 -0.71
CA HIS A 172 -16.03 -0.48 -1.79
C HIS A 172 -16.24 0.51 -2.95
N PRO A 173 -16.31 0.06 -4.20
CA PRO A 173 -16.54 0.93 -5.37
C PRO A 173 -17.81 1.78 -5.32
N ASP A 174 -18.81 1.42 -4.48
CA ASP A 174 -20.00 2.26 -4.28
C ASP A 174 -19.73 3.55 -3.48
N GLY A 175 -18.53 3.67 -2.94
CA GLY A 175 -18.08 4.83 -2.18
C GLY A 175 -18.69 5.00 -0.77
N LYS A 176 -19.50 4.05 -0.31
CA LYS A 176 -20.24 4.12 0.96
C LYS A 176 -19.84 3.06 1.95
N ARG A 177 -19.51 1.86 1.46
CA ARG A 177 -19.14 0.71 2.28
C ARG A 177 -17.63 0.56 2.39
N PHE A 178 -17.23 -0.03 3.49
CA PHE A 178 -15.85 -0.42 3.76
C PHE A 178 -15.82 -1.87 4.20
N PHE A 179 -14.88 -2.61 3.66
CA PHE A 179 -14.64 -3.99 4.04
C PHE A 179 -13.36 -4.06 4.84
N VAL A 180 -13.42 -4.76 5.96
CA VAL A 180 -12.28 -4.97 6.86
C VAL A 180 -12.02 -6.46 6.95
N LEU A 181 -10.80 -6.85 6.67
CA LEU A 181 -10.32 -8.21 6.85
C LEU A 181 -9.79 -8.36 8.27
N GLY A 182 -10.37 -9.26 9.03
CA GLY A 182 -9.83 -9.75 10.29
C GLY A 182 -9.20 -11.13 10.14
N HIS A 183 -8.71 -11.70 11.23
CA HIS A 183 -8.14 -13.05 11.23
C HIS A 183 -9.17 -14.13 10.91
N ASN A 184 -10.39 -13.97 11.40
CA ASN A 184 -11.45 -14.99 11.30
C ASN A 184 -12.68 -14.50 10.56
N HIS A 185 -12.76 -13.20 10.29
CA HIS A 185 -13.96 -12.59 9.73
C HIS A 185 -13.65 -11.49 8.73
N PHE A 186 -14.55 -11.35 7.75
CA PHE A 186 -14.75 -10.07 7.08
C PHE A 186 -15.83 -9.29 7.79
N PHE A 187 -15.58 -8.01 8.01
CA PHE A 187 -16.57 -7.05 8.50
C PHE A 187 -16.92 -6.11 7.35
N THR A 188 -18.19 -5.78 7.24
CA THR A 188 -18.69 -4.77 6.32
C THR A 188 -19.26 -3.62 7.12
N TYR A 189 -18.75 -2.43 6.86
CA TYR A 189 -19.20 -1.19 7.50
C TYR A 189 -19.79 -0.23 6.49
N ILE A 190 -20.65 0.66 6.98
CA ILE A 190 -21.08 1.87 6.25
C ILE A 190 -20.63 3.11 7.02
N LEU A 191 -20.10 4.08 6.27
CA LEU A 191 -19.74 5.38 6.83
C LEU A 191 -20.89 6.35 6.65
N LYS A 192 -21.33 7.00 7.74
CA LYS A 192 -22.38 8.01 7.76
C LYS A 192 -21.98 9.14 8.70
N ASN A 193 -21.86 10.36 8.17
CA ASN A 193 -21.52 11.55 8.96
C ASN A 193 -20.30 11.35 9.87
N GLY A 194 -19.22 10.82 9.35
CA GLY A 194 -17.97 10.56 10.07
C GLY A 194 -18.03 9.43 11.09
N LYS A 195 -19.08 8.60 11.07
CA LYS A 195 -19.23 7.44 11.98
C LYS A 195 -19.40 6.15 11.19
N LEU A 196 -18.72 5.09 11.63
CA LEU A 196 -18.86 3.75 11.09
C LEU A 196 -19.96 2.97 11.82
N PHE A 197 -20.75 2.25 11.04
CA PHE A 197 -21.76 1.31 11.52
C PHE A 197 -21.55 -0.05 10.87
N GLU A 198 -21.46 -1.10 11.65
CA GLU A 198 -21.37 -2.46 11.14
C GLU A 198 -22.67 -2.86 10.45
N LEU A 199 -22.54 -3.41 9.23
CA LEU A 199 -23.66 -3.95 8.46
C LEU A 199 -23.69 -5.48 8.51
N ALA A 200 -22.52 -6.10 8.49
CA ALA A 200 -22.40 -7.55 8.48
C ALA A 200 -21.03 -8.00 8.99
N LYS A 201 -21.01 -9.20 9.57
CA LYS A 201 -19.84 -9.97 9.92
C LYS A 201 -19.93 -11.32 9.25
N SER A 202 -18.90 -11.75 8.55
CA SER A 202 -18.85 -13.00 7.78
C SER A 202 -17.66 -13.82 8.21
N LYS A 203 -17.91 -15.06 8.69
CA LYS A 203 -16.82 -15.97 8.99
C LYS A 203 -16.12 -16.40 7.70
N ILE A 204 -14.80 -16.44 7.74
CA ILE A 204 -13.96 -16.82 6.60
C ILE A 204 -13.03 -17.96 6.96
N PRO A 205 -12.44 -18.66 5.98
CA PRO A 205 -11.36 -19.57 6.23
C PRO A 205 -10.21 -18.86 6.96
N TYR A 206 -9.63 -19.53 7.93
CA TYR A 206 -8.57 -19.00 8.77
C TYR A 206 -7.35 -18.57 7.97
N GLY A 207 -6.67 -17.49 8.43
CA GLY A 207 -5.35 -17.11 7.95
C GLY A 207 -5.33 -16.26 6.69
N GLN A 208 -6.35 -15.44 6.44
CA GLN A 208 -6.29 -14.47 5.33
C GLN A 208 -5.18 -13.44 5.59
N GLY A 209 -4.35 -13.18 4.56
CA GLY A 209 -3.24 -12.23 4.62
C GLY A 209 -3.55 -10.89 4.00
N CYS A 210 -4.16 -10.87 2.83
CA CYS A 210 -4.47 -9.67 2.05
C CYS A 210 -5.74 -9.88 1.24
N PHE A 211 -6.44 -8.82 0.90
CA PHE A 211 -7.58 -8.91 -0.01
C PHE A 211 -7.69 -7.70 -0.92
N TRP A 212 -8.42 -7.84 -2.01
CA TRP A 212 -8.78 -6.75 -2.90
C TRP A 212 -10.21 -6.90 -3.41
N ILE A 213 -10.96 -5.79 -3.44
CA ILE A 213 -12.33 -5.77 -3.96
C ILE A 213 -12.24 -5.59 -5.47
N HIS A 214 -12.94 -6.47 -6.21
CA HIS A 214 -13.05 -6.35 -7.66
C HIS A 214 -13.80 -5.04 -8.02
N PRO A 215 -13.43 -4.33 -9.10
CA PRO A 215 -14.06 -3.07 -9.49
C PRO A 215 -15.58 -3.15 -9.74
N ASN A 216 -16.12 -4.35 -10.02
CA ASN A 216 -17.58 -4.54 -10.14
C ASN A 216 -18.32 -4.43 -8.80
N GLY A 217 -17.61 -4.40 -7.68
CA GLY A 217 -18.19 -4.33 -6.34
C GLY A 217 -18.88 -5.61 -5.86
N GLU A 218 -18.84 -6.70 -6.61
CA GLU A 218 -19.54 -7.95 -6.25
C GLU A 218 -18.61 -9.05 -5.74
N ASN A 219 -17.32 -8.92 -6.01
CA ASN A 219 -16.36 -9.98 -5.75
C ASN A 219 -15.14 -9.48 -4.99
N ILE A 220 -14.48 -10.41 -4.29
CA ILE A 220 -13.22 -10.20 -3.59
C ILE A 220 -12.26 -11.31 -3.98
N VAL A 221 -10.99 -10.95 -4.19
CA VAL A 221 -9.86 -11.87 -4.18
C VAL A 221 -9.14 -11.69 -2.87
N ALA A 222 -8.83 -12.77 -2.17
CA ALA A 222 -8.02 -12.75 -0.98
C ALA A 222 -6.89 -13.78 -1.06
N SER A 223 -5.76 -13.46 -0.46
CA SER A 223 -4.68 -14.41 -0.24
C SER A 223 -4.78 -14.98 1.17
N ARG A 224 -4.49 -16.27 1.32
CA ARG A 224 -4.52 -16.98 2.59
C ARG A 224 -3.20 -17.65 2.87
N SER A 225 -2.70 -17.49 4.11
CA SER A 225 -1.59 -18.26 4.64
C SER A 225 -2.02 -18.92 5.94
N LYS A 226 -1.81 -20.22 6.07
CA LYS A 226 -2.26 -20.97 7.23
C LYS A 226 -1.36 -20.73 8.45
N ASP A 227 -0.08 -20.59 8.26
CA ASP A 227 0.85 -20.06 9.22
C ASP A 227 2.14 -19.56 8.55
N TRP A 228 2.97 -18.82 9.32
CA TRP A 228 4.21 -18.21 8.85
C TRP A 228 5.33 -19.21 8.48
N LYS A 229 5.15 -20.48 8.80
CA LYS A 229 6.25 -21.46 8.77
C LYS A 229 6.05 -22.59 7.76
N SER A 230 4.86 -22.87 7.29
CA SER A 230 4.65 -24.22 6.78
C SER A 230 3.88 -24.40 5.50
N GLU A 231 3.08 -23.48 5.01
CA GLU A 231 2.18 -23.87 3.93
C GLU A 231 1.81 -22.81 2.90
N VAL A 232 1.61 -23.34 1.73
CA VAL A 232 1.10 -22.78 0.49
C VAL A 232 0.04 -21.72 0.75
N THR A 233 0.34 -20.48 0.37
CA THR A 233 -0.67 -19.43 0.27
C THR A 233 -1.61 -19.77 -0.87
N LYS A 234 -2.89 -19.62 -0.61
CA LYS A 234 -3.93 -19.82 -1.61
C LYS A 234 -4.55 -18.49 -1.96
N ALA A 235 -4.83 -18.29 -3.23
CA ALA A 235 -5.70 -17.21 -3.66
C ALA A 235 -7.13 -17.74 -3.68
N GLU A 236 -8.04 -16.96 -3.12
CA GLU A 236 -9.43 -17.37 -2.93
C GLU A 236 -10.39 -16.33 -3.49
N TRP A 237 -11.48 -16.82 -4.07
CA TRP A 237 -12.55 -16.03 -4.64
C TRP A 237 -13.77 -16.02 -3.74
N PHE A 238 -14.23 -14.81 -3.42
CA PHE A 238 -15.42 -14.58 -2.61
C PHE A 238 -16.44 -13.78 -3.41
N LYS A 239 -17.71 -13.89 -3.01
CA LYS A 239 -18.79 -13.05 -3.51
C LYS A 239 -19.38 -12.22 -2.38
N ILE A 240 -19.73 -10.97 -2.69
CA ILE A 240 -20.45 -10.07 -1.79
C ILE A 240 -21.96 -10.25 -2.08
N VAL A 241 -22.73 -10.64 -1.07
CA VAL A 241 -24.19 -10.82 -1.14
C VAL A 241 -24.81 -10.24 0.14
N ASP A 242 -25.70 -9.28 0.01
CA ASP A 242 -26.38 -8.66 1.16
C ASP A 242 -25.39 -8.19 2.26
N ASN A 243 -24.33 -7.52 1.84
CA ASN A 243 -23.20 -7.07 2.67
C ASN A 243 -22.35 -8.20 3.30
N LYS A 244 -22.65 -9.46 3.08
CA LYS A 244 -21.85 -10.59 3.55
C LYS A 244 -20.84 -11.02 2.52
N VAL A 245 -19.65 -11.39 2.97
CA VAL A 245 -18.57 -11.96 2.15
C VAL A 245 -18.68 -13.49 2.22
N ILE A 246 -18.92 -14.12 1.08
CA ILE A 246 -19.20 -15.56 0.98
C ILE A 246 -18.09 -16.21 0.16
N TYR A 247 -17.35 -17.13 0.76
CA TYR A 247 -16.37 -17.98 0.07
C TYR A 247 -17.03 -18.76 -1.09
N LYS A 248 -16.35 -18.80 -2.22
CA LYS A 248 -16.80 -19.56 -3.40
C LYS A 248 -15.86 -20.70 -3.75
N HIS A 249 -14.61 -20.41 -4.01
CA HIS A 249 -13.63 -21.41 -4.40
C HIS A 249 -12.21 -20.84 -4.31
N GLU A 250 -11.24 -21.73 -4.36
CA GLU A 250 -9.84 -21.42 -4.54
C GLU A 250 -9.58 -21.02 -6.01
N ILE A 251 -8.69 -20.06 -6.23
CA ILE A 251 -8.18 -19.71 -7.55
C ILE A 251 -7.04 -20.69 -7.86
N GLU A 252 -7.31 -21.66 -8.72
CA GLU A 252 -6.37 -22.71 -9.06
C GLU A 252 -5.25 -22.20 -9.98
N ILE A 253 -4.09 -22.83 -9.90
CA ILE A 253 -3.00 -22.60 -10.84
C ILE A 253 -3.30 -23.40 -12.10
N ASP A 254 -3.22 -22.75 -13.27
CA ASP A 254 -3.38 -23.46 -14.54
C ASP A 254 -2.25 -24.47 -14.75
N SER A 255 -2.54 -25.59 -15.38
CA SER A 255 -1.56 -26.65 -15.62
C SER A 255 -0.38 -26.25 -16.51
N SER A 256 -0.49 -25.15 -17.23
CA SER A 256 0.61 -24.56 -18.02
C SER A 256 1.64 -23.82 -17.18
N VAL A 257 1.27 -23.47 -15.92
CA VAL A 257 2.14 -22.79 -14.98
C VAL A 257 2.90 -23.83 -14.14
N ASP A 258 4.20 -23.72 -14.04
CA ASP A 258 5.04 -24.59 -13.23
C ASP A 258 4.59 -24.57 -11.77
N SER A 259 4.11 -25.72 -11.26
CA SER A 259 3.36 -25.86 -10.00
C SER A 259 4.24 -26.03 -8.75
N ASN A 260 5.57 -25.98 -8.87
CA ASN A 260 6.49 -26.17 -7.73
C ASN A 260 6.55 -24.99 -6.77
N TYR A 261 5.54 -24.11 -6.82
CA TYR A 261 5.50 -22.91 -6.05
C TYR A 261 4.83 -23.11 -4.68
N GLN A 262 5.58 -22.87 -3.63
CA GLN A 262 5.04 -22.65 -2.29
C GLN A 262 4.72 -21.17 -2.13
N ILE A 263 3.46 -20.83 -1.99
CA ILE A 263 3.03 -19.43 -1.84
C ILE A 263 3.03 -19.10 -0.34
N MET A 264 3.84 -18.13 0.08
CA MET A 264 3.78 -17.57 1.43
C MET A 264 3.03 -16.24 1.38
N GLY A 265 2.04 -16.05 2.26
CA GLY A 265 1.17 -14.91 2.50
C GLY A 265 1.40 -13.71 1.57
N GLY A 266 0.72 -13.69 0.42
CA GLY A 266 1.04 -12.74 -0.64
C GLY A 266 0.25 -11.46 -0.53
N ILE A 267 0.92 -10.35 -0.75
CA ILE A 267 0.27 -9.08 -1.11
C ILE A 267 -0.40 -9.28 -2.46
N LEU A 268 -1.60 -8.76 -2.62
CA LEU A 268 -2.31 -8.83 -3.90
C LEU A 268 -2.97 -7.52 -4.26
N ARG A 269 -3.19 -7.32 -5.56
CA ARG A 269 -3.97 -6.20 -6.08
C ARG A 269 -4.65 -6.56 -7.38
N ILE A 270 -5.89 -6.10 -7.56
CA ILE A 270 -6.66 -6.28 -8.80
C ILE A 270 -6.43 -5.08 -9.71
N SER A 271 -6.32 -5.32 -11.02
CA SER A 271 -6.20 -4.27 -12.04
C SER A 271 -7.44 -3.37 -12.08
N PRO A 272 -7.31 -2.08 -12.48
CA PRO A 272 -8.44 -1.15 -12.53
C PRO A 272 -9.60 -1.60 -13.40
N ASP A 273 -9.33 -2.38 -14.45
CA ASP A 273 -10.34 -2.95 -15.34
C ASP A 273 -10.94 -4.28 -14.83
N GLY A 274 -10.45 -4.78 -13.70
CA GLY A 274 -10.93 -6.02 -13.07
C GLY A 274 -10.50 -7.31 -13.76
N LYS A 275 -9.65 -7.26 -14.79
CA LYS A 275 -9.34 -8.47 -15.58
C LYS A 275 -8.24 -9.32 -14.99
N LYS A 276 -7.31 -8.72 -14.28
CA LYS A 276 -6.13 -9.39 -13.73
C LYS A 276 -5.97 -9.12 -12.23
N ALA A 277 -5.40 -10.08 -11.51
CA ALA A 277 -4.86 -9.84 -10.17
C ALA A 277 -3.37 -10.19 -10.17
N LEU A 278 -2.56 -9.32 -9.57
CA LEU A 278 -1.17 -9.60 -9.21
C LEU A 278 -1.13 -10.10 -7.78
N ILE A 279 -0.41 -11.20 -7.56
CA ILE A 279 -0.28 -11.84 -6.25
C ILE A 279 1.21 -12.10 -6.03
N SER A 280 1.79 -11.53 -4.99
CA SER A 280 3.18 -11.81 -4.65
C SER A 280 3.32 -13.22 -4.09
N GLN A 281 4.42 -13.86 -4.46
CA GLN A 281 4.79 -15.16 -3.98
C GLN A 281 6.24 -15.15 -3.52
N ARG A 282 6.50 -15.73 -2.37
CA ARG A 282 7.85 -15.93 -1.89
C ARG A 282 8.30 -17.35 -2.18
N THR A 283 9.38 -17.50 -2.89
CA THR A 283 10.02 -18.78 -3.17
C THR A 283 11.36 -18.86 -2.46
N TYR A 284 11.64 -20.04 -1.89
CA TYR A 284 12.92 -20.36 -1.29
C TYR A 284 13.66 -21.28 -2.26
N ASP A 285 14.80 -20.85 -2.77
CA ASP A 285 15.70 -21.72 -3.52
C ASP A 285 17.11 -21.58 -2.95
N ASN A 286 17.66 -22.69 -2.47
CA ASN A 286 19.04 -22.80 -1.97
C ASN A 286 19.44 -21.73 -0.93
N GLY A 287 18.54 -21.32 -0.05
CA GLY A 287 18.78 -20.32 0.98
C GLY A 287 18.68 -18.86 0.48
N ILE A 288 18.22 -18.65 -0.74
CA ILE A 288 17.95 -17.33 -1.31
C ILE A 288 16.44 -17.13 -1.42
N ASP A 289 15.96 -16.06 -0.80
CA ASP A 289 14.59 -15.61 -0.94
C ASP A 289 14.39 -14.93 -2.30
N PHE A 290 13.45 -15.40 -3.08
CA PHE A 290 12.97 -14.72 -4.27
C PHE A 290 11.48 -14.41 -4.13
N ALA A 291 11.06 -13.34 -4.77
CA ALA A 291 9.65 -13.06 -4.95
C ALA A 291 9.30 -13.18 -6.43
N ASP A 292 8.30 -13.98 -6.71
CA ASP A 292 7.64 -14.07 -8.00
C ASP A 292 6.31 -13.33 -7.96
N ILE A 293 5.75 -12.99 -9.09
CA ILE A 293 4.41 -12.43 -9.21
C ILE A 293 3.55 -13.40 -10.01
N LEU A 294 2.56 -13.96 -9.34
CA LEU A 294 1.50 -14.74 -9.98
C LEU A 294 0.48 -13.78 -10.58
N ILE A 295 -0.02 -14.10 -11.76
CA ILE A 295 -1.05 -13.33 -12.46
C ILE A 295 -2.28 -14.21 -12.62
N ALA A 296 -3.37 -13.79 -11.98
CA ALA A 296 -4.66 -14.45 -12.13
C ALA A 296 -5.48 -13.75 -13.23
N ASP A 297 -6.05 -14.55 -14.13
CA ASP A 297 -7.08 -14.10 -15.07
C ASP A 297 -8.45 -14.17 -14.40
N LEU A 298 -9.03 -13.02 -14.15
CA LEU A 298 -10.33 -12.85 -13.50
C LEU A 298 -11.51 -12.81 -14.50
N THR A 299 -11.23 -12.85 -15.80
CA THR A 299 -12.27 -12.87 -16.86
C THR A 299 -12.88 -14.25 -17.06
N LEU A 300 -12.19 -15.27 -16.61
CA LEU A 300 -12.64 -16.64 -16.70
C LEU A 300 -13.86 -16.89 -15.79
N LYS A 301 -14.77 -17.75 -16.20
CA LYS A 301 -15.93 -18.15 -15.38
C LYS A 301 -15.52 -18.66 -14.00
N LYS A 302 -14.37 -19.31 -13.91
CA LYS A 302 -13.66 -19.68 -12.69
C LYS A 302 -12.25 -19.11 -12.83
N PRO A 303 -11.91 -18.02 -12.14
CA PRO A 303 -10.59 -17.41 -12.18
C PRO A 303 -9.46 -18.42 -11.96
N LYS A 304 -8.36 -18.24 -12.66
CA LYS A 304 -7.17 -19.09 -12.56
C LYS A 304 -5.91 -18.24 -12.61
N ILE A 305 -4.83 -18.73 -12.01
CA ILE A 305 -3.48 -18.21 -12.20
C ILE A 305 -2.98 -18.76 -13.54
N THR A 306 -2.74 -17.86 -14.50
CA THR A 306 -2.36 -18.20 -15.88
C THR A 306 -0.93 -17.88 -16.22
N ASP A 307 -0.30 -16.98 -15.46
CA ASP A 307 1.05 -16.48 -15.75
C ASP A 307 1.86 -16.26 -14.48
N VAL A 308 3.18 -16.23 -14.62
CA VAL A 308 4.14 -15.94 -13.56
C VAL A 308 5.27 -15.06 -14.09
N ILE A 309 5.53 -13.94 -13.42
CA ILE A 309 6.78 -13.19 -13.61
C ILE A 309 7.76 -13.68 -12.53
N LYS A 310 8.81 -14.36 -12.96
CA LYS A 310 9.80 -14.98 -12.07
C LYS A 310 10.88 -14.01 -11.61
N GLN A 311 11.36 -14.20 -10.37
CA GLN A 311 12.55 -13.54 -9.82
C GLN A 311 12.49 -12.01 -9.89
N VAL A 312 11.36 -11.44 -9.50
CA VAL A 312 11.15 -9.98 -9.54
C VAL A 312 11.96 -9.25 -8.47
N GLY A 313 12.19 -9.88 -7.33
CA GLY A 313 12.99 -9.30 -6.23
C GLY A 313 13.07 -10.21 -5.02
N ASP A 314 13.61 -9.73 -3.91
CA ASP A 314 13.75 -10.53 -2.67
C ASP A 314 12.46 -10.58 -1.82
N GLY A 315 11.58 -9.62 -2.00
CA GLY A 315 10.27 -9.55 -1.33
C GLY A 315 9.42 -8.42 -1.93
N ILE A 316 8.14 -8.67 -2.07
CA ILE A 316 7.20 -7.69 -2.62
C ILE A 316 6.24 -7.28 -1.51
N GLU A 317 6.19 -5.98 -1.21
CA GLU A 317 5.38 -5.43 -0.13
C GLU A 317 4.17 -4.63 -0.63
N SER A 318 4.16 -4.19 -1.88
CA SER A 318 3.05 -3.43 -2.44
C SER A 318 3.04 -3.48 -3.96
N PHE A 319 1.84 -3.35 -4.53
CA PHE A 319 1.60 -3.15 -5.95
C PHE A 319 0.85 -1.86 -6.22
N ALA A 320 1.14 -1.20 -7.33
CA ALA A 320 0.28 -0.17 -7.91
C ALA A 320 0.06 -0.45 -9.39
N PHE A 321 -1.18 -0.34 -9.84
CA PHE A 321 -1.52 -0.33 -11.26
C PHE A 321 -1.61 1.10 -11.75
N HIS A 322 -1.03 1.37 -12.91
CA HIS A 322 -1.33 2.58 -13.64
C HIS A 322 -2.83 2.57 -14.05
N PRO A 323 -3.55 3.70 -14.04
CA PRO A 323 -4.99 3.74 -14.32
C PRO A 323 -5.40 3.13 -15.68
N ASN A 324 -4.49 3.11 -16.67
CA ASN A 324 -4.77 2.48 -17.97
C ASN A 324 -4.77 0.93 -17.94
N GLY A 325 -4.41 0.30 -16.81
CA GLY A 325 -4.38 -1.15 -16.63
C GLY A 325 -3.28 -1.90 -17.38
N LYS A 326 -2.37 -1.20 -18.09
CA LYS A 326 -1.32 -1.84 -18.91
C LYS A 326 0.03 -1.97 -18.21
N MET A 327 0.27 -1.12 -17.23
CA MET A 327 1.50 -1.08 -16.43
C MET A 327 1.15 -1.30 -14.97
N ALA A 328 2.02 -2.01 -14.27
CA ALA A 328 2.03 -2.05 -12.82
C ALA A 328 3.44 -1.78 -12.28
N VAL A 329 3.53 -1.46 -11.00
CA VAL A 329 4.78 -1.31 -10.29
C VAL A 329 4.71 -2.14 -9.02
N ALA A 330 5.78 -2.87 -8.72
CA ALA A 330 5.96 -3.61 -7.48
C ALA A 330 7.10 -3.01 -6.67
N THR A 331 6.90 -2.88 -5.35
CA THR A 331 8.00 -2.54 -4.44
C THR A 331 8.75 -3.79 -4.07
N CYS A 332 10.08 -3.77 -4.18
CA CYS A 332 10.92 -4.89 -3.82
C CYS A 332 11.75 -4.53 -2.58
N LEU A 333 11.58 -5.32 -1.51
CA LEU A 333 12.45 -5.27 -0.33
C LEU A 333 13.66 -6.13 -0.61
N GLU A 334 14.80 -5.52 -0.81
CA GLU A 334 16.00 -6.28 -1.07
C GLU A 334 17.04 -6.09 0.02
N LYS A 335 17.62 -7.18 0.46
CA LYS A 335 18.86 -7.14 1.25
C LYS A 335 20.01 -6.52 0.43
N ARG A 336 19.88 -6.51 -0.90
CA ARG A 336 20.93 -6.09 -1.81
C ARG A 336 20.66 -4.77 -2.51
N LYS A 337 19.39 -4.46 -2.82
CA LYS A 337 19.02 -3.26 -3.56
C LYS A 337 17.51 -3.02 -3.49
N ASN A 338 17.11 -2.00 -2.73
CA ASN A 338 15.71 -1.58 -2.74
C ASN A 338 15.35 -1.03 -4.11
N SER A 339 14.31 -1.56 -4.70
CA SER A 339 13.93 -1.21 -6.05
C SER A 339 12.42 -1.18 -6.27
N LEU A 340 12.04 -0.48 -7.32
CA LEU A 340 10.72 -0.58 -7.94
C LEU A 340 10.87 -1.40 -9.21
N ALA A 341 10.19 -2.52 -9.30
CA ALA A 341 10.05 -3.25 -10.55
C ALA A 341 8.89 -2.66 -11.36
N VAL A 342 9.17 -2.15 -12.54
CA VAL A 342 8.15 -1.66 -13.48
C VAL A 342 7.77 -2.80 -14.41
N LEU A 343 6.47 -3.12 -14.47
CA LEU A 343 5.95 -4.31 -15.10
C LEU A 343 5.10 -3.96 -16.33
N ASP A 344 5.31 -4.65 -17.43
CA ASP A 344 4.35 -4.74 -18.53
C ASP A 344 3.40 -5.91 -18.27
N ILE A 345 2.14 -5.59 -18.09
CA ILE A 345 1.06 -6.58 -17.86
C ILE A 345 0.02 -6.57 -18.99
N SER A 346 0.28 -5.80 -20.04
CA SER A 346 -0.63 -5.66 -21.18
C SER A 346 -0.46 -6.75 -22.23
N SER A 347 0.73 -7.36 -22.26
CA SER A 347 1.09 -8.37 -23.25
C SER A 347 0.69 -9.78 -22.81
N ASP A 348 0.65 -10.71 -23.76
CA ASP A 348 0.50 -12.15 -23.48
C ASP A 348 1.75 -12.75 -22.81
N ASN A 349 2.81 -11.96 -22.68
CA ASN A 349 4.03 -12.35 -21.99
C ASN A 349 4.41 -11.25 -20.97
N PRO A 350 3.75 -11.21 -19.82
CA PRO A 350 3.99 -10.22 -18.78
C PRO A 350 5.42 -10.34 -18.24
N ARG A 351 6.07 -9.19 -18.01
CA ARG A 351 7.48 -9.16 -17.62
C ARG A 351 7.87 -7.88 -16.88
N VAL A 352 9.02 -7.93 -16.22
CA VAL A 352 9.70 -6.73 -15.74
C VAL A 352 10.30 -6.00 -16.94
N LEU A 353 10.00 -4.71 -17.08
CA LEU A 353 10.58 -3.84 -18.10
C LEU A 353 11.93 -3.30 -17.65
N TYR A 354 12.00 -2.81 -16.42
CA TYR A 354 13.20 -2.26 -15.80
C TYR A 354 13.00 -2.05 -14.31
N TYR A 355 14.09 -1.73 -13.63
CA TYR A 355 14.10 -1.40 -12.21
C TYR A 355 14.49 0.05 -11.97
N LEU A 356 13.95 0.66 -10.94
CA LEU A 356 14.34 1.97 -10.43
C LEU A 356 14.79 1.84 -8.98
N ASP A 357 15.78 2.64 -8.61
CA ASP A 357 16.21 2.73 -7.22
C ASP A 357 15.10 3.37 -6.39
N ALA A 358 14.76 2.73 -5.28
CA ALA A 358 13.80 3.22 -4.29
C ALA A 358 14.46 3.32 -2.92
N ALA A 359 13.85 4.10 -2.03
CA ALA A 359 14.27 4.11 -0.65
C ALA A 359 13.90 2.78 0.03
N GLY A 360 14.71 2.34 1.00
CA GLY A 360 14.53 1.06 1.68
C GLY A 360 13.19 0.91 2.40
N GLY A 361 12.70 -0.33 2.41
CA GLY A 361 11.49 -0.71 3.13
C GLY A 361 10.21 -0.10 2.56
N SER A 362 10.17 0.23 1.27
CA SER A 362 9.07 0.96 0.65
C SER A 362 7.75 0.19 0.70
N GLN A 363 6.80 0.73 1.44
CA GLN A 363 5.41 0.26 1.51
C GLN A 363 4.47 1.40 1.11
N GLY A 364 3.24 1.05 0.70
CA GLY A 364 2.26 2.05 0.28
C GLY A 364 2.70 2.79 -0.98
N ILE A 365 2.20 2.33 -2.11
CA ILE A 365 2.50 2.86 -3.44
C ILE A 365 1.18 3.10 -4.19
N GLU A 366 1.02 4.31 -4.77
CA GLU A 366 -0.19 4.65 -5.51
C GLU A 366 0.12 5.56 -6.70
N PHE A 367 -0.56 5.31 -7.82
CA PHE A 367 -0.61 6.26 -8.93
C PHE A 367 -1.65 7.35 -8.68
N SER A 368 -1.37 8.56 -9.17
CA SER A 368 -2.42 9.57 -9.30
C SER A 368 -3.56 9.06 -10.19
N PRO A 369 -4.81 9.50 -9.99
CA PRO A 369 -5.94 9.09 -10.83
C PRO A 369 -5.73 9.35 -12.33
N GLU A 370 -5.01 10.41 -12.68
CA GLU A 370 -4.64 10.73 -14.06
C GLU A 370 -3.41 9.96 -14.57
N GLY A 371 -2.77 9.17 -13.73
CA GLY A 371 -1.59 8.37 -14.07
C GLY A 371 -0.31 9.17 -14.31
N ASP A 372 -0.28 10.47 -14.05
CA ASP A 372 0.87 11.33 -14.31
C ASP A 372 1.95 11.29 -13.23
N LYS A 373 1.62 10.78 -12.05
CA LYS A 373 2.52 10.60 -10.91
C LYS A 373 2.38 9.22 -10.29
N LEU A 374 3.50 8.75 -9.73
CA LEU A 374 3.53 7.63 -8.80
C LEU A 374 4.09 8.14 -7.47
N PHE A 375 3.42 7.81 -6.38
CA PHE A 375 3.81 8.15 -5.02
C PHE A 375 4.22 6.89 -4.28
N LEU A 376 5.36 6.96 -3.59
CA LEU A 376 5.94 5.84 -2.87
C LEU A 376 6.34 6.27 -1.46
N GLY A 377 5.80 5.61 -0.46
CA GLY A 377 6.21 5.84 0.91
C GLY A 377 7.61 5.28 1.22
N SER A 378 8.35 6.01 2.03
CA SER A 378 9.67 5.60 2.53
C SER A 378 9.68 5.65 4.05
N PRO A 379 9.47 4.51 4.73
CA PRO A 379 9.39 4.44 6.20
C PRO A 379 10.63 4.99 6.88
N ALA A 380 11.81 4.56 6.45
CA ALA A 380 13.08 4.93 7.06
C ALA A 380 13.46 6.42 6.87
N HIS A 381 12.85 7.12 5.92
CA HIS A 381 13.21 8.51 5.63
C HIS A 381 12.10 9.50 5.98
N GLY A 382 10.94 9.05 6.45
CA GLY A 382 9.80 9.91 6.78
C GLY A 382 9.38 10.79 5.60
N ARG A 383 9.26 10.19 4.41
CA ARG A 383 8.91 10.93 3.19
C ARG A 383 8.14 10.09 2.19
N ILE A 384 7.41 10.76 1.31
CA ILE A 384 6.86 10.19 0.09
C ILE A 384 7.75 10.61 -1.07
N GLU A 385 8.31 9.63 -1.76
CA GLU A 385 9.02 9.81 -3.01
C GLU A 385 8.02 9.94 -4.16
N VAL A 386 8.34 10.79 -5.12
CA VAL A 386 7.46 11.07 -6.26
C VAL A 386 8.18 10.71 -7.55
N TYR A 387 7.48 10.02 -8.42
CA TYR A 387 7.97 9.69 -9.76
C TYR A 387 7.03 10.31 -10.79
N ASP A 388 7.59 11.02 -11.75
CA ASP A 388 6.87 11.53 -12.91
C ASP A 388 6.68 10.41 -13.92
N VAL A 389 5.44 10.23 -14.37
CA VAL A 389 5.10 9.27 -15.42
C VAL A 389 5.13 9.99 -16.75
N LYS A 390 5.99 9.53 -17.64
CA LYS A 390 6.09 9.99 -19.04
C LYS A 390 5.33 9.02 -19.94
N ASP A 391 5.09 9.47 -21.18
CA ASP A 391 4.59 8.60 -22.21
C ASP A 391 5.48 7.33 -22.31
N ASP A 392 4.95 6.21 -22.78
CA ASP A 392 5.59 4.90 -22.86
C ASP A 392 5.94 4.22 -21.52
N PHE A 393 5.18 4.54 -20.46
CA PHE A 393 5.39 3.95 -19.13
C PHE A 393 6.76 4.20 -18.51
N LYS A 394 7.44 5.24 -18.94
CA LYS A 394 8.73 5.62 -18.39
C LYS A 394 8.55 6.43 -17.13
N LEU A 395 8.93 5.87 -15.99
CA LEU A 395 9.02 6.56 -14.71
C LEU A 395 10.35 7.29 -14.58
N SER A 396 10.30 8.49 -14.05
CA SER A 396 11.50 9.24 -13.66
C SER A 396 11.36 9.78 -12.26
N LYS A 397 12.32 9.45 -11.37
CA LYS A 397 12.28 9.92 -9.98
C LYS A 397 12.38 11.45 -9.97
N ASN A 398 11.42 12.09 -9.30
CA ASN A 398 11.47 13.52 -9.04
C ASN A 398 12.52 13.79 -7.96
N GLN A 399 13.27 14.86 -8.10
CA GLN A 399 14.25 15.27 -7.08
C GLN A 399 13.58 15.79 -5.79
N LYS A 400 12.30 16.14 -5.87
CA LYS A 400 11.51 16.62 -4.75
C LYS A 400 10.75 15.45 -4.13
N PHE A 401 10.56 15.53 -2.84
CA PHE A 401 9.78 14.59 -2.04
C PHE A 401 8.84 15.34 -1.10
N ILE A 402 7.88 14.64 -0.53
CA ILE A 402 6.95 15.20 0.46
C ILE A 402 7.36 14.65 1.82
N LYS A 403 7.68 15.53 2.77
CA LYS A 403 8.02 15.13 4.13
C LYS A 403 6.75 14.70 4.88
N ILE A 404 6.82 13.57 5.57
CA ILE A 404 5.76 12.98 6.40
C ILE A 404 6.36 12.52 7.74
N GLY A 405 5.58 11.82 8.58
CA GLY A 405 6.13 11.11 9.74
C GLY A 405 6.97 9.89 9.35
N TYR A 406 7.76 9.39 10.29
CA TYR A 406 8.53 8.16 10.12
C TYR A 406 7.64 6.91 10.22
N GLY A 407 8.12 5.78 9.70
CA GLY A 407 7.40 4.51 9.78
C GLY A 407 6.21 4.42 8.82
N HIS A 408 6.29 5.07 7.65
CA HIS A 408 5.24 4.98 6.65
C HIS A 408 4.84 3.52 6.37
N ASN A 409 3.54 3.23 6.45
CA ASN A 409 3.03 1.88 6.23
C ASN A 409 2.00 1.77 5.10
N SER A 410 1.17 2.78 4.92
CA SER A 410 0.11 2.75 3.90
C SER A 410 -0.14 4.11 3.29
N LEU A 411 -0.61 4.10 2.04
CA LEU A 411 -0.97 5.26 1.26
C LEU A 411 -2.30 5.04 0.55
N SER A 412 -3.15 6.03 0.56
CA SER A 412 -4.37 6.06 -0.24
C SER A 412 -4.50 7.42 -0.94
N ILE A 413 -5.10 7.41 -2.13
CA ILE A 413 -5.33 8.61 -2.93
C ILE A 413 -6.82 8.75 -3.21
N GLY A 414 -7.32 9.95 -3.05
CA GLY A 414 -8.68 10.31 -3.40
C GLY A 414 -8.77 11.69 -4.05
N PRO A 415 -9.95 12.07 -4.55
CA PRO A 415 -10.18 13.42 -5.02
C PRO A 415 -9.99 14.38 -3.85
N ARG A 416 -9.52 15.60 -4.17
CA ARG A 416 -9.57 16.67 -3.18
C ARG A 416 -11.02 17.09 -3.02
N TYR A 417 -11.53 16.99 -1.82
CA TYR A 417 -12.80 17.59 -1.47
C TYR A 417 -12.70 19.11 -1.64
N ARG A 418 -13.75 19.74 -2.18
CA ARG A 418 -13.79 21.17 -2.49
C ARG A 418 -14.44 21.97 -1.40
#